data_b162d62e3137926ba1221b9d3efdca12
#
_entry.id   b162d62e3137926ba1221b9d3efdca12
#
_cell.length_a   1.000
_cell.length_b   1.000
_cell.length_c   1.000
_cell.angle_alpha   90.00
_cell.angle_beta   90.00
_cell.angle_gamma   90.00
#
_symmetry.space_group_name_H-M   'P 1'
#
loop_
_entity.id
_entity.type
_entity.pdbx_description
1 polymer ?
#
loop_
_entity_poly.entity_id
_entity_poly.type
_entity_poly.pdbx_seq_one_letter_code
_entity_poly.pdbx_strand_id
1 'polypeptide(L)'
;ACIRMTRTIFPSTTLPAVYERFTLKNVTGDNLLVTVPQYCQIASTDHYAGVDGTYLVRAEIDGDGTAWMAPGAERTFTVVYQAYREGGKVTSPLLAGAAPVTRNIPAESPLHPDVDSELAARQAFVLGLGADLVLDSPDSVLNEMFRQAKIRATESIFRTKGGLMHGPGGESYYAAIWANDQAEYIDPFFPYLGNANGNESALNSFRHFARFMTPDYKPIPSSVIAEGDDIWDGCGDR
;
A
#
# COMPACT_ATOMS: atom_id res chain seq x y z
N ALA A 1 12.29 27.43 -15.40
CA ALA A 1 11.54 26.92 -14.23
C ALA A 1 12.00 27.71 -13.00
N CYS A 2 11.06 28.10 -12.14
CA CYS A 2 11.37 28.86 -10.91
C CYS A 2 11.56 27.93 -9.70
N ILE A 3 10.95 26.76 -9.73
CA ILE A 3 10.99 25.76 -8.66
C ILE A 3 11.39 24.42 -9.25
N ARG A 4 12.31 23.73 -8.58
CA ARG A 4 12.55 22.31 -8.75
C ARG A 4 11.71 21.57 -7.73
N MET A 5 10.93 20.59 -8.17
CA MET A 5 10.12 19.74 -7.32
C MET A 5 10.66 18.31 -7.32
N THR A 6 10.85 17.77 -6.13
CA THR A 6 11.10 16.34 -5.92
C THR A 6 9.89 15.74 -5.24
N ARG A 7 9.40 14.62 -5.74
CA ARG A 7 8.27 13.87 -5.21
C ARG A 7 8.72 12.49 -4.78
N THR A 8 8.42 12.11 -3.55
CA THR A 8 8.69 10.78 -3.00
C THR A 8 7.37 10.18 -2.54
N ILE A 9 7.02 9.01 -3.06
CA ILE A 9 5.80 8.28 -2.70
C ILE A 9 6.21 6.99 -2.00
N PHE A 10 5.60 6.71 -0.84
CA PHE A 10 5.86 5.48 -0.11
C PHE A 10 4.67 5.11 0.79
N PRO A 11 4.37 3.79 0.93
CA PRO A 11 3.41 3.30 1.92
C PRO A 11 4.05 3.21 3.31
N SER A 12 3.25 3.32 4.36
CA SER A 12 3.64 2.90 5.70
C SER A 12 3.92 1.40 5.75
N THR A 13 4.77 0.99 6.68
CA THR A 13 5.04 -0.43 6.96
C THR A 13 4.10 -1.00 8.05
N THR A 14 3.39 -0.15 8.76
CA THR A 14 2.57 -0.55 9.93
C THR A 14 1.15 0.01 9.90
N LEU A 15 0.93 1.13 9.21
CA LEU A 15 -0.36 1.81 9.13
C LEU A 15 -1.01 1.62 7.76
N PRO A 16 -2.33 1.64 7.66
CA PRO A 16 -3.02 1.71 6.37
C PRO A 16 -2.91 3.12 5.78
N ALA A 17 -1.69 3.54 5.45
CA ALA A 17 -1.37 4.88 5.00
C ALA A 17 -0.36 4.89 3.85
N VAL A 18 -0.50 5.90 2.98
CA VAL A 18 0.45 6.24 1.91
C VAL A 18 0.82 7.71 2.04
N TYR A 19 2.08 7.99 1.88
CA TYR A 19 2.65 9.33 1.95
C TYR A 19 3.16 9.76 0.59
N GLU A 20 2.88 11.00 0.24
CA GLU A 20 3.35 11.65 -0.96
C GLU A 20 4.05 12.96 -0.57
N ARG A 21 5.37 12.87 -0.37
CA ARG A 21 6.20 13.99 0.07
C ARG A 21 6.68 14.79 -1.12
N PHE A 22 6.48 16.08 -1.06
CA PHE A 22 6.99 17.06 -2.02
C PHE A 22 8.06 17.94 -1.36
N THR A 23 9.21 18.06 -2.01
CA THR A 23 10.25 19.01 -1.68
C THR A 23 10.37 20.02 -2.82
N LEU A 24 10.10 21.29 -2.51
CA LEU A 24 10.20 22.41 -3.43
C LEU A 24 11.51 23.12 -3.18
N LYS A 25 12.32 23.36 -4.21
CA LYS A 25 13.55 24.12 -4.14
C LYS A 25 13.47 25.34 -5.04
N ASN A 26 13.70 26.53 -4.48
CA ASN A 26 13.85 27.75 -5.27
C ASN A 26 15.17 27.69 -6.05
N VAL A 27 15.09 27.64 -7.38
CA VAL A 27 16.27 27.58 -8.26
C VAL A 27 16.55 28.91 -8.96
N THR A 28 15.92 29.99 -8.49
CA THR A 28 16.14 31.37 -9.01
C THR A 28 17.09 32.14 -8.12
N GLY A 29 17.50 33.32 -8.60
CA GLY A 29 18.25 34.32 -7.80
C GLY A 29 17.37 35.22 -6.92
N ASP A 30 16.04 35.07 -6.98
CA ASP A 30 15.07 35.94 -6.32
C ASP A 30 14.31 35.20 -5.20
N ASN A 31 13.73 35.96 -4.27
CA ASN A 31 12.80 35.40 -3.29
C ASN A 31 11.47 35.04 -3.97
N LEU A 32 10.95 33.88 -3.67
CA LEU A 32 9.64 33.40 -4.16
C LEU A 32 8.66 33.32 -3.01
N LEU A 33 7.45 33.81 -3.20
CA LEU A 33 6.32 33.54 -2.28
C LEU A 33 5.65 32.26 -2.73
N VAL A 34 5.65 31.24 -1.87
CA VAL A 34 5.07 29.92 -2.16
C VAL A 34 3.93 29.64 -1.20
N THR A 35 2.76 29.33 -1.74
CA THR A 35 1.58 28.93 -0.98
C THR A 35 1.28 27.47 -1.25
N VAL A 36 1.23 26.67 -0.19
CA VAL A 36 0.67 25.32 -0.17
C VAL A 36 -0.73 25.43 0.45
N PRO A 37 -1.80 25.15 -0.30
CA PRO A 37 -3.15 25.31 0.23
C PRO A 37 -3.45 24.26 1.29
N GLN A 38 -4.27 24.61 2.28
CA GLN A 38 -4.88 23.65 3.17
C GLN A 38 -5.82 22.73 2.36
N TYR A 39 -5.74 21.43 2.59
CA TYR A 39 -6.59 20.44 1.94
C TYR A 39 -6.88 19.30 2.90
N CYS A 40 -8.14 18.90 2.99
CA CYS A 40 -8.56 17.68 3.66
C CYS A 40 -9.84 17.17 3.00
N GLN A 41 -9.83 15.91 2.60
CA GLN A 41 -11.00 15.22 2.04
C GLN A 41 -11.16 13.86 2.72
N ILE A 42 -12.39 13.45 2.97
CA ILE A 42 -12.74 12.13 3.50
C ILE A 42 -13.73 11.48 2.54
N ALA A 43 -13.40 10.29 2.08
CA ALA A 43 -14.26 9.41 1.30
C ALA A 43 -14.54 8.12 2.06
N SER A 44 -15.62 7.43 1.74
CA SER A 44 -15.93 6.10 2.28
C SER A 44 -15.87 5.05 1.17
N THR A 45 -15.36 3.86 1.50
CA THR A 45 -15.39 2.71 0.60
C THR A 45 -16.75 2.01 0.67
N ASP A 46 -17.01 1.15 -0.32
CA ASP A 46 -18.17 0.26 -0.28
C ASP A 46 -18.02 -0.75 0.87
N HIS A 47 -19.12 -0.98 1.59
CA HIS A 47 -19.17 -1.93 2.71
C HIS A 47 -18.79 -3.36 2.30
N TYR A 48 -19.24 -3.79 1.13
CA TYR A 48 -19.01 -5.16 0.65
C TYR A 48 -17.60 -5.41 0.11
N ALA A 49 -16.90 -4.36 -0.31
CA ALA A 49 -15.52 -4.47 -0.80
C ALA A 49 -14.47 -4.53 0.32
N GLY A 50 -14.82 -4.16 1.55
CA GLY A 50 -13.91 -4.13 2.68
C GLY A 50 -13.89 -5.42 3.48
N VAL A 51 -12.71 -5.88 3.90
CA VAL A 51 -12.52 -7.06 4.79
C VAL A 51 -13.27 -6.91 6.10
N ASP A 52 -13.30 -5.71 6.65
CA ASP A 52 -13.95 -5.37 7.92
C ASP A 52 -15.14 -4.42 7.72
N GLY A 53 -15.74 -4.37 6.54
CA GLY A 53 -16.82 -3.46 6.17
C GLY A 53 -16.34 -2.14 5.58
N THR A 54 -17.01 -1.04 5.88
CA THR A 54 -16.68 0.27 5.33
C THR A 54 -15.43 0.87 5.96
N TYR A 55 -14.53 1.37 5.11
CA TYR A 55 -13.41 2.19 5.54
C TYR A 55 -13.62 3.65 5.15
N LEU A 56 -13.09 4.54 5.97
CA LEU A 56 -12.97 5.95 5.66
C LEU A 56 -11.53 6.22 5.19
N VAL A 57 -11.38 6.82 4.03
CA VAL A 57 -10.09 7.23 3.48
C VAL A 57 -10.00 8.74 3.57
N ARG A 58 -9.02 9.21 4.34
CA ARG A 58 -8.71 10.63 4.50
C ARG A 58 -7.49 10.97 3.65
N ALA A 59 -7.58 12.05 2.87
CA ALA A 59 -6.46 12.70 2.19
C ALA A 59 -6.27 14.09 2.77
N GLU A 60 -5.08 14.40 3.25
CA GLU A 60 -4.78 15.67 3.90
C GLU A 60 -3.38 16.17 3.55
N ILE A 61 -3.22 17.49 3.46
CA ILE A 61 -1.90 18.12 3.34
C ILE A 61 -1.38 18.49 4.73
N ASP A 62 -0.19 18.00 5.05
CA ASP A 62 0.64 18.43 6.17
C ASP A 62 1.75 19.37 5.67
N GLY A 63 2.00 20.47 6.35
CA GLY A 63 2.94 21.51 5.92
C GLY A 63 2.34 22.56 4.98
N ASP A 64 1.01 22.77 5.04
CA ASP A 64 0.31 23.87 4.36
C ASP A 64 0.77 25.26 4.83
N GLY A 65 0.28 26.30 4.16
CA GLY A 65 0.53 27.69 4.48
C GLY A 65 1.32 28.45 3.41
N THR A 66 1.67 29.69 3.71
CA THR A 66 2.40 30.59 2.80
C THR A 66 3.74 30.98 3.42
N ALA A 67 4.81 30.88 2.66
CA ALA A 67 6.14 31.27 3.10
C ALA A 67 6.99 31.84 1.95
N TRP A 68 7.90 32.75 2.29
CA TRP A 68 8.95 33.20 1.40
C TRP A 68 10.08 32.17 1.34
N MET A 69 10.52 31.87 0.14
CA MET A 69 11.67 30.98 -0.13
C MET A 69 12.80 31.82 -0.73
N ALA A 70 13.88 31.97 -0.01
CA ALA A 70 15.10 32.61 -0.53
C ALA A 70 15.73 31.77 -1.66
N PRO A 71 16.64 32.33 -2.48
CA PRO A 71 17.42 31.57 -3.46
C PRO A 71 18.06 30.32 -2.82
N GLY A 72 17.87 29.17 -3.42
CA GLY A 72 18.37 27.89 -2.93
C GLY A 72 17.60 27.25 -1.77
N ALA A 73 16.68 27.97 -1.14
CA ALA A 73 15.88 27.44 -0.03
C ALA A 73 14.94 26.31 -0.49
N GLU A 74 14.67 25.42 0.47
CA GLU A 74 13.76 24.29 0.26
C GLU A 74 12.56 24.40 1.22
N ARG A 75 11.41 23.90 0.76
CA ARG A 75 10.19 23.74 1.53
C ARG A 75 9.59 22.37 1.26
N THR A 76 9.21 21.67 2.32
CA THR A 76 8.58 20.36 2.22
C THR A 76 7.13 20.42 2.69
N PHE A 77 6.26 19.69 2.02
CA PHE A 77 4.91 19.34 2.48
C PHE A 77 4.60 17.91 2.08
N THR A 78 3.62 17.31 2.74
CA THR A 78 3.25 15.90 2.49
C THR A 78 1.74 15.80 2.31
N VAL A 79 1.31 15.06 1.29
CA VAL A 79 -0.06 14.57 1.20
C VAL A 79 -0.09 13.22 1.90
N VAL A 80 -0.93 13.11 2.93
CA VAL A 80 -1.13 11.89 3.72
C VAL A 80 -2.46 11.28 3.32
N TYR A 81 -2.42 10.05 2.80
CA TYR A 81 -3.61 9.22 2.58
C TYR A 81 -3.66 8.17 3.68
N GLN A 82 -4.74 8.15 4.46
CA GLN A 82 -4.87 7.19 5.55
C GLN A 82 -6.27 6.61 5.59
N ALA A 83 -6.34 5.29 5.71
CA ALA A 83 -7.59 4.57 5.84
C ALA A 83 -7.90 4.25 7.31
N TYR A 84 -9.18 4.30 7.67
CA TYR A 84 -9.68 4.01 9.00
C TYR A 84 -10.91 3.12 8.88
N ARG A 85 -11.10 2.20 9.82
CA ARG A 85 -12.37 1.47 9.94
C ARG A 85 -13.49 2.40 10.39
N GLU A 86 -14.70 2.17 9.90
CA GLU A 86 -15.88 2.84 10.43
C GLU A 86 -16.07 2.48 11.90
N GLY A 87 -16.25 3.47 12.77
CA GLY A 87 -16.45 3.28 14.22
C GLY A 87 -15.59 4.18 15.12
N GLY A 88 -14.51 4.75 14.60
CA GLY A 88 -13.75 5.80 15.30
C GLY A 88 -14.24 7.23 15.00
N LYS A 89 -13.61 8.26 15.54
CA LYS A 89 -13.97 9.67 15.26
C LYS A 89 -12.82 10.42 14.61
N VAL A 90 -13.03 10.90 13.39
CA VAL A 90 -12.16 11.89 12.72
C VAL A 90 -12.90 13.21 12.61
N THR A 91 -12.25 14.27 13.02
CA THR A 91 -12.68 15.63 12.71
C THR A 91 -11.79 16.15 11.57
N SER A 92 -12.38 16.43 10.43
CA SER A 92 -11.70 17.15 9.35
C SER A 92 -11.43 18.58 9.82
N PRO A 93 -10.20 19.10 9.72
CA PRO A 93 -9.97 20.52 9.85
C PRO A 93 -10.79 21.28 8.80
N LEU A 94 -11.28 22.44 9.17
CA LEU A 94 -12.10 23.29 8.30
C LEU A 94 -11.31 23.70 7.05
N LEU A 95 -11.78 23.30 5.90
CA LEU A 95 -11.59 24.13 4.71
C LEU A 95 -12.30 25.46 4.95
N ALA A 96 -11.62 26.60 4.72
CA ALA A 96 -12.15 27.91 5.01
C ALA A 96 -13.59 28.08 4.52
N GLY A 97 -14.55 28.17 5.46
CA GLY A 97 -15.98 28.35 5.19
C GLY A 97 -16.85 27.08 5.17
N ALA A 98 -16.29 25.89 5.37
CA ALA A 98 -17.08 24.64 5.49
C ALA A 98 -17.21 24.20 6.96
N ALA A 99 -18.39 23.66 7.33
CA ALA A 99 -18.56 23.06 8.65
C ALA A 99 -17.65 21.82 8.82
N PRO A 100 -17.03 21.60 10.00
CA PRO A 100 -16.23 20.41 10.23
C PRO A 100 -17.07 19.15 10.08
N VAL A 101 -16.63 18.23 9.24
CA VAL A 101 -17.26 16.92 9.11
C VAL A 101 -16.59 16.00 10.11
N THR A 102 -17.32 15.64 11.17
CA THR A 102 -16.86 14.61 12.11
C THR A 102 -17.34 13.26 11.62
N ARG A 103 -16.42 12.34 11.38
CA ARG A 103 -16.69 10.93 11.10
C ARG A 103 -15.98 10.05 12.11
N ASN A 104 -16.54 8.92 12.43
CA ASN A 104 -15.97 8.01 13.42
C ASN A 104 -14.79 7.23 12.82
N ILE A 105 -13.64 7.20 13.49
CA ILE A 105 -12.45 6.41 13.15
C ILE A 105 -11.95 5.63 14.38
N PRO A 106 -11.18 4.55 14.19
CA PRO A 106 -10.56 3.83 15.28
C PRO A 106 -9.61 4.72 16.07
N ALA A 107 -9.64 4.59 17.38
CA ALA A 107 -8.78 5.33 18.31
C ALA A 107 -7.28 4.99 18.18
N GLU A 108 -6.94 3.95 17.42
CA GLU A 108 -5.61 3.37 17.33
C GLU A 108 -4.74 3.95 16.21
N SER A 109 -5.31 4.77 15.33
CA SER A 109 -4.55 5.35 14.21
C SER A 109 -4.14 6.78 14.52
N PRO A 110 -2.85 7.12 14.51
CA PRO A 110 -2.40 8.49 14.74
C PRO A 110 -2.95 9.43 13.67
N LEU A 111 -3.49 10.57 14.11
CA LEU A 111 -4.05 11.60 13.20
C LEU A 111 -2.95 12.29 12.38
N HIS A 112 -1.76 12.37 12.94
CA HIS A 112 -0.56 12.98 12.34
C HIS A 112 0.62 12.04 12.55
N PRO A 113 0.83 11.05 11.67
CA PRO A 113 1.99 10.18 11.78
C PRO A 113 3.27 10.99 11.51
N ASP A 114 4.35 10.61 12.18
CA ASP A 114 5.68 11.17 11.90
C ASP A 114 6.18 10.65 10.54
N VAL A 115 6.05 11.49 9.53
CA VAL A 115 6.37 11.15 8.13
C VAL A 115 7.86 10.81 7.95
N ASP A 116 8.76 11.40 8.73
CA ASP A 116 10.19 11.10 8.66
C ASP A 116 10.49 9.71 9.22
N SER A 117 9.89 9.36 10.35
CA SER A 117 9.99 8.01 10.91
C SER A 117 9.37 6.96 9.98
N GLU A 118 8.24 7.24 9.36
CA GLU A 118 7.60 6.35 8.39
C GLU A 118 8.48 6.13 7.14
N LEU A 119 9.11 7.18 6.62
CA LEU A 119 10.05 7.05 5.50
C LEU A 119 11.28 6.22 5.89
N ALA A 120 11.84 6.46 7.06
CA ALA A 120 12.98 5.69 7.56
C ALA A 120 12.63 4.20 7.75
N ALA A 121 11.46 3.90 8.32
CA ALA A 121 10.96 2.53 8.47
C ALA A 121 10.77 1.86 7.10
N ARG A 122 10.20 2.57 6.13
CA ARG A 122 10.03 2.06 4.76
C ARG A 122 11.36 1.78 4.07
N GLN A 123 12.34 2.67 4.21
CA GLN A 123 13.68 2.46 3.67
C GLN A 123 14.37 1.25 4.30
N ALA A 124 14.28 1.10 5.63
CA ALA A 124 14.82 -0.05 6.34
C ALA A 124 14.18 -1.37 5.87
N PHE A 125 12.85 -1.38 5.68
CA PHE A 125 12.13 -2.55 5.15
C PHE A 125 12.63 -2.94 3.75
N VAL A 126 12.75 -1.98 2.82
CA VAL A 126 13.21 -2.24 1.45
C VAL A 126 14.66 -2.73 1.44
N LEU A 127 15.51 -2.14 2.29
CA LEU A 127 16.90 -2.59 2.44
C LEU A 127 17.00 -4.00 3.02
N GLY A 128 16.15 -4.33 4.01
CA GLY A 128 16.08 -5.67 4.59
C GLY A 128 15.69 -6.72 3.55
N LEU A 129 14.63 -6.48 2.78
CA LEU A 129 14.26 -7.38 1.66
C LEU A 129 15.38 -7.53 0.63
N GLY A 130 16.15 -6.47 0.38
CA GLY A 130 17.31 -6.52 -0.50
C GLY A 130 18.43 -7.43 0.01
N ALA A 131 18.59 -7.53 1.32
CA ALA A 131 19.62 -8.34 1.97
C ALA A 131 19.31 -9.85 2.03
N ASP A 132 18.00 -10.19 2.02
CA ASP A 132 17.57 -11.59 2.01
C ASP A 132 17.70 -12.18 0.60
N LEU A 133 18.19 -13.42 0.49
CA LEU A 133 18.34 -14.17 -0.75
C LEU A 133 18.96 -13.32 -1.88
N VAL A 134 20.27 -13.16 -1.87
CA VAL A 134 21.01 -12.30 -2.81
C VAL A 134 21.38 -13.07 -4.07
N LEU A 135 21.08 -12.52 -5.23
CA LEU A 135 21.65 -12.93 -6.51
C LEU A 135 22.91 -12.10 -6.76
N ASP A 136 24.06 -12.77 -6.91
CA ASP A 136 25.33 -12.15 -7.30
C ASP A 136 25.80 -12.77 -8.62
N SER A 137 25.65 -12.04 -9.70
CA SER A 137 26.04 -12.44 -11.06
C SER A 137 26.86 -11.34 -11.72
N PRO A 138 27.58 -11.64 -12.82
CA PRO A 138 28.29 -10.62 -13.59
C PRO A 138 27.37 -9.55 -14.22
N ASP A 139 26.05 -9.81 -14.30
CA ASP A 139 25.06 -8.89 -14.85
C ASP A 139 24.39 -8.10 -13.73
N SER A 140 24.78 -6.83 -13.57
CA SER A 140 24.23 -5.95 -12.56
C SER A 140 22.74 -5.63 -12.77
N VAL A 141 22.23 -5.68 -14.01
CA VAL A 141 20.80 -5.46 -14.31
C VAL A 141 19.99 -6.63 -13.80
N LEU A 142 20.46 -7.86 -14.03
CA LEU A 142 19.81 -9.07 -13.53
C LEU A 142 19.79 -9.08 -11.99
N ASN A 143 20.88 -8.71 -11.33
CA ASN A 143 20.96 -8.62 -9.87
C ASN A 143 19.93 -7.61 -9.31
N GLU A 144 19.80 -6.44 -9.96
CA GLU A 144 18.84 -5.42 -9.55
C GLU A 144 17.39 -5.84 -9.85
N MET A 145 17.11 -6.47 -11.00
CA MET A 145 15.80 -7.03 -11.31
C MET A 145 15.36 -8.05 -10.27
N PHE A 146 16.27 -8.94 -9.85
CA PHE A 146 15.99 -9.92 -8.80
C PHE A 146 15.70 -9.24 -7.45
N ARG A 147 16.47 -8.22 -7.09
CA ARG A 147 16.23 -7.42 -5.88
C ARG A 147 14.84 -6.76 -5.91
N GLN A 148 14.43 -6.19 -7.05
CA GLN A 148 13.12 -5.57 -7.21
C GLN A 148 11.98 -6.60 -7.21
N ALA A 149 12.19 -7.79 -7.75
CA ALA A 149 11.19 -8.87 -7.76
C ALA A 149 10.79 -9.28 -6.34
N LYS A 150 11.72 -9.29 -5.39
CA LYS A 150 11.44 -9.59 -3.97
C LYS A 150 10.49 -8.57 -3.36
N ILE A 151 10.72 -7.27 -3.62
CA ILE A 151 9.86 -6.19 -3.14
C ILE A 151 8.46 -6.35 -3.73
N ARG A 152 8.36 -6.57 -5.05
CA ARG A 152 7.06 -6.76 -5.72
C ARG A 152 6.29 -7.96 -5.19
N ALA A 153 6.96 -9.09 -4.98
CA ALA A 153 6.34 -10.28 -4.43
C ALA A 153 5.74 -10.02 -3.04
N THR A 154 6.49 -9.40 -2.14
CA THR A 154 6.02 -9.12 -0.78
C THR A 154 4.94 -8.03 -0.71
N GLU A 155 4.97 -7.06 -1.62
CA GLU A 155 3.97 -5.97 -1.68
C GLU A 155 2.67 -6.36 -2.37
N SER A 156 2.62 -7.50 -3.03
CA SER A 156 1.40 -8.07 -3.61
C SER A 156 0.64 -8.98 -2.65
N ILE A 157 0.99 -8.99 -1.37
CA ILE A 157 0.27 -9.74 -0.35
C ILE A 157 -0.82 -8.85 0.25
N PHE A 158 -2.06 -9.32 0.18
CA PHE A 158 -3.24 -8.63 0.67
C PHE A 158 -3.83 -9.35 1.87
N ARG A 159 -4.35 -8.59 2.83
CA ARG A 159 -5.22 -9.11 3.86
C ARG A 159 -6.64 -9.20 3.32
N THR A 160 -7.17 -10.41 3.21
CA THR A 160 -8.51 -10.69 2.69
C THR A 160 -9.36 -11.41 3.75
N LYS A 161 -10.63 -11.69 3.44
CA LYS A 161 -11.49 -12.56 4.27
C LYS A 161 -10.94 -13.98 4.39
N GLY A 162 -10.18 -14.43 3.42
CA GLY A 162 -9.51 -15.74 3.41
C GLY A 162 -8.15 -15.77 4.13
N GLY A 163 -7.73 -14.68 4.78
CA GLY A 163 -6.41 -14.49 5.36
C GLY A 163 -5.47 -13.72 4.44
N LEU A 164 -4.17 -13.80 4.70
CA LEU A 164 -3.18 -13.22 3.80
C LEU A 164 -3.14 -14.02 2.49
N MET A 165 -3.18 -13.33 1.37
CA MET A 165 -3.09 -13.90 0.02
C MET A 165 -2.19 -13.05 -0.87
N HIS A 166 -1.34 -13.69 -1.65
CA HIS A 166 -0.62 -13.02 -2.72
C HIS A 166 -1.52 -12.91 -3.95
N GLY A 167 -1.94 -11.70 -4.30
CA GLY A 167 -2.71 -11.42 -5.50
C GLY A 167 -1.78 -10.94 -6.62
N PRO A 168 -1.72 -11.61 -7.77
CA PRO A 168 -0.87 -11.16 -8.89
C PRO A 168 -1.36 -9.85 -9.49
N GLY A 169 -2.59 -9.44 -9.14
CA GLY A 169 -3.28 -8.30 -9.72
C GLY A 169 -3.94 -8.67 -11.04
N GLY A 170 -4.60 -7.71 -11.61
CA GLY A 170 -5.19 -7.82 -12.93
C GLY A 170 -6.70 -7.76 -12.94
N GLU A 171 -7.23 -7.05 -13.90
CA GLU A 171 -8.65 -6.84 -14.15
C GLU A 171 -9.46 -6.42 -12.93
N SER A 172 -10.58 -7.11 -12.68
CA SER A 172 -11.52 -6.79 -11.60
C SER A 172 -11.29 -7.58 -10.31
N TYR A 173 -10.31 -8.51 -10.29
CA TYR A 173 -10.17 -9.50 -9.22
C TYR A 173 -8.95 -9.24 -8.34
N TYR A 174 -8.94 -8.13 -7.63
CA TYR A 174 -7.78 -7.73 -6.82
C TYR A 174 -7.48 -8.66 -5.64
N ALA A 175 -8.48 -9.27 -5.04
CA ALA A 175 -8.33 -10.21 -3.94
C ALA A 175 -8.47 -11.67 -4.40
N ALA A 176 -8.09 -11.94 -5.64
CA ALA A 176 -8.08 -13.28 -6.20
C ALA A 176 -6.68 -13.88 -6.22
N ILE A 177 -6.62 -15.20 -6.08
CA ILE A 177 -5.44 -16.03 -6.29
C ILE A 177 -5.67 -16.98 -7.45
N TRP A 178 -4.67 -17.14 -8.32
CA TRP A 178 -4.70 -18.08 -9.44
C TRP A 178 -3.82 -19.28 -9.13
N ALA A 179 -4.30 -20.48 -9.47
CA ALA A 179 -3.62 -21.73 -9.14
C ALA A 179 -2.19 -21.78 -9.70
N ASN A 180 -2.01 -21.39 -10.97
CA ASN A 180 -0.70 -21.41 -11.60
C ASN A 180 0.24 -20.37 -10.98
N ASP A 181 -0.25 -19.15 -10.76
CA ASP A 181 0.55 -18.07 -10.16
C ASP A 181 1.03 -18.46 -8.78
N GLN A 182 0.21 -19.12 -8.00
CA GLN A 182 0.58 -19.59 -6.67
C GLN A 182 1.55 -20.77 -6.74
N ALA A 183 1.19 -21.83 -7.47
CA ALA A 183 1.91 -23.10 -7.42
C ALA A 183 3.25 -23.09 -8.16
N GLU A 184 3.36 -22.34 -9.27
CA GLU A 184 4.54 -22.41 -10.14
C GLU A 184 5.67 -21.51 -9.71
N TYR A 185 5.39 -20.32 -9.18
CA TYR A 185 6.47 -19.36 -8.88
C TYR A 185 6.36 -18.64 -7.54
N ILE A 186 5.19 -18.23 -7.06
CA ILE A 186 5.16 -17.38 -5.88
C ILE A 186 5.21 -18.17 -4.56
N ASP A 187 4.41 -19.20 -4.41
CA ASP A 187 4.39 -20.00 -3.18
C ASP A 187 5.70 -20.74 -2.94
N PRO A 188 6.36 -21.35 -3.97
CA PRO A 188 7.69 -21.91 -3.80
C PRO A 188 8.79 -20.87 -3.53
N PHE A 189 8.61 -19.61 -3.95
CA PHE A 189 9.60 -18.56 -3.76
C PHE A 189 9.66 -18.03 -2.32
N PHE A 190 8.53 -17.86 -1.66
CA PHE A 190 8.47 -17.29 -0.31
C PHE A 190 9.28 -18.02 0.76
N PRO A 191 9.33 -19.37 0.80
CA PRO A 191 10.19 -20.09 1.75
C PRO A 191 11.68 -19.76 1.58
N TYR A 192 12.14 -19.59 0.35
CA TYR A 192 13.54 -19.19 0.09
C TYR A 192 13.83 -17.75 0.51
N LEU A 193 12.83 -16.87 0.36
CA LEU A 193 12.93 -15.49 0.80
C LEU A 193 12.89 -15.36 2.34
N GLY A 194 12.29 -16.32 3.04
CA GLY A 194 12.14 -16.28 4.49
C GLY A 194 11.12 -15.25 5.00
N ASN A 195 10.28 -14.70 4.12
CA ASN A 195 9.28 -13.70 4.48
C ASN A 195 8.08 -14.34 5.18
N ALA A 196 7.80 -13.94 6.43
CA ALA A 196 6.74 -14.54 7.24
C ALA A 196 5.34 -14.38 6.60
N ASN A 197 5.02 -13.18 6.10
CA ASN A 197 3.73 -12.93 5.45
C ASN A 197 3.62 -13.70 4.13
N GLY A 198 4.73 -13.84 3.39
CA GLY A 198 4.79 -14.65 2.18
C GLY A 198 4.51 -16.12 2.49
N ASN A 199 5.16 -16.68 3.50
CA ASN A 199 4.94 -18.06 3.91
C ASN A 199 3.50 -18.31 4.37
N GLU A 200 2.89 -17.36 5.11
CA GLU A 200 1.50 -17.46 5.51
C GLU A 200 0.56 -17.38 4.30
N SER A 201 0.81 -16.48 3.36
CA SER A 201 0.00 -16.34 2.13
C SER A 201 0.06 -17.61 1.28
N ALA A 202 1.25 -18.21 1.12
CA ALA A 202 1.44 -19.49 0.42
C ALA A 202 0.64 -20.61 1.08
N LEU A 203 0.73 -20.73 2.39
CA LEU A 203 -0.01 -21.76 3.14
C LEU A 203 -1.53 -21.57 3.02
N ASN A 204 -2.01 -20.33 3.06
CA ASN A 204 -3.44 -20.04 2.86
C ASN A 204 -3.89 -20.36 1.45
N SER A 205 -3.09 -20.04 0.44
CA SER A 205 -3.35 -20.41 -0.96
C SER A 205 -3.58 -21.91 -1.12
N PHE A 206 -2.64 -22.72 -0.65
CA PHE A 206 -2.79 -24.19 -0.70
C PHE A 206 -4.05 -24.68 0.04
N ARG A 207 -4.39 -24.12 1.20
CA ARG A 207 -5.60 -24.46 1.95
C ARG A 207 -6.87 -24.13 1.18
N HIS A 208 -6.90 -23.00 0.49
CA HIS A 208 -8.06 -22.58 -0.31
C HIS A 208 -8.27 -23.46 -1.52
N PHE A 209 -7.24 -23.82 -2.26
CA PHE A 209 -7.35 -24.75 -3.39
C PHE A 209 -7.64 -26.17 -2.93
N ALA A 210 -7.09 -26.62 -1.81
CA ALA A 210 -7.34 -27.97 -1.27
C ALA A 210 -8.82 -28.25 -0.98
N ARG A 211 -9.63 -27.23 -0.71
CA ARG A 211 -11.08 -27.41 -0.50
C ARG A 211 -11.82 -27.96 -1.72
N PHE A 212 -11.27 -27.79 -2.91
CA PHE A 212 -11.85 -28.25 -4.17
C PHE A 212 -11.29 -29.59 -4.63
N MET A 213 -10.28 -30.13 -3.93
CA MET A 213 -9.69 -31.42 -4.27
C MET A 213 -10.66 -32.55 -3.94
N THR A 214 -10.80 -33.47 -4.87
CA THR A 214 -11.67 -34.69 -4.72
C THR A 214 -10.86 -35.94 -4.99
N PRO A 215 -11.26 -37.13 -4.41
CA PRO A 215 -10.54 -38.38 -4.63
C PRO A 215 -10.53 -38.87 -6.08
N ASP A 216 -11.45 -38.38 -6.90
CA ASP A 216 -11.56 -38.68 -8.32
C ASP A 216 -10.79 -37.72 -9.23
N TYR A 217 -9.95 -36.90 -8.64
CA TYR A 217 -9.04 -35.94 -9.33
C TYR A 217 -9.72 -35.01 -10.34
N LYS A 218 -10.93 -34.57 -10.02
CA LYS A 218 -11.60 -33.55 -10.84
C LYS A 218 -10.78 -32.27 -10.88
N PRO A 219 -10.85 -31.54 -11.99
CA PRO A 219 -10.21 -30.20 -12.06
C PRO A 219 -10.68 -29.29 -10.91
N ILE A 220 -9.73 -28.59 -10.31
CA ILE A 220 -10.03 -27.55 -9.32
C ILE A 220 -10.26 -26.22 -10.04
N PRO A 221 -10.90 -25.22 -9.42
CA PRO A 221 -11.02 -23.88 -9.98
C PRO A 221 -9.65 -23.30 -10.34
N SER A 222 -9.56 -22.54 -11.42
CA SER A 222 -8.34 -21.81 -11.78
C SER A 222 -8.04 -20.67 -10.82
N SER A 223 -9.07 -20.11 -10.18
CA SER A 223 -8.93 -18.99 -9.26
C SER A 223 -9.86 -19.10 -8.06
N VAL A 224 -9.48 -18.46 -6.97
CA VAL A 224 -10.28 -18.29 -5.75
C VAL A 224 -10.32 -16.81 -5.42
N ILE A 225 -11.51 -16.28 -5.10
CA ILE A 225 -11.72 -14.89 -4.77
C ILE A 225 -12.12 -14.77 -3.29
N ALA A 226 -11.56 -13.81 -2.59
CA ALA A 226 -11.80 -13.58 -1.17
C ALA A 226 -12.07 -12.08 -0.89
N GLU A 227 -13.09 -11.54 -1.56
CA GLU A 227 -13.53 -10.16 -1.44
C GLU A 227 -14.76 -10.04 -0.53
N GLY A 228 -14.88 -8.92 0.14
CA GLY A 228 -16.04 -8.63 0.99
C GLY A 228 -16.23 -9.66 2.09
N ASP A 229 -17.45 -10.16 2.23
CA ASP A 229 -17.86 -11.07 3.29
C ASP A 229 -17.71 -12.55 2.93
N ASP A 230 -17.41 -12.88 1.67
CA ASP A 230 -17.45 -14.24 1.16
C ASP A 230 -16.14 -14.67 0.49
N ILE A 231 -15.95 -15.99 0.41
CA ILE A 231 -14.89 -16.65 -0.34
C ILE A 231 -15.56 -17.62 -1.30
N TRP A 232 -15.36 -17.43 -2.60
CA TRP A 232 -15.97 -18.27 -3.65
C TRP A 232 -14.96 -18.75 -4.69
N ASP A 233 -15.31 -19.79 -5.42
CA ASP A 233 -14.57 -20.18 -6.60
C ASP A 233 -14.66 -19.04 -7.64
N GLY A 234 -13.51 -18.67 -8.17
CA GLY A 234 -13.43 -17.58 -9.13
C GLY A 234 -14.09 -17.93 -10.47
N CYS A 235 -14.16 -16.94 -11.33
CA CYS A 235 -14.70 -17.13 -12.66
C CYS A 235 -13.82 -18.05 -13.49
N GLY A 236 -14.25 -19.14 -13.71
CA GLY A 236 -14.43 -19.90 -14.81
C GLY A 236 -13.52 -20.71 -15.60
N ASP A 237 -12.29 -20.56 -15.64
CA ASP A 237 -11.43 -21.53 -16.33
C ASP A 237 -11.22 -22.74 -15.42
N ARG A 238 -11.95 -23.80 -15.68
CA ARG A 238 -11.83 -25.11 -15.02
C ARG A 238 -11.07 -26.08 -15.89
#